data_7e45f80751da05cd987ebc76823b9c5a
#
_entry.id   7e45f80751da05cd987ebc76823b9c5a
#
_cell.length_a   1.000
_cell.length_b   1.000
_cell.length_c   1.000
_cell.angle_alpha   90.00
_cell.angle_beta   90.00
_cell.angle_gamma   90.00
#
_symmetry.space_group_name_H-M   'P 1'
#
loop_
_entity.id
_entity.type
_entity.pdbx_description
1 polymer ?
#
loop_
_entity_poly.entity_id
_entity_poly.type
_entity_poly.pdbx_seq_one_letter_code
_entity_poly.pdbx_strand_id
1 'polypeptide(L)'
;MSGRAGGIFFYAARFHAACLLLLVVACLALSPVSFAADAPLAVTSYKMAGDATKMRIVMNFDREPDVKWFLLRGPHRLVVDLPSTRFAIKSKDVKARGLVRSVRYGDLGEGVSRLILTGKGPFAVDRFDVLKNDDGNGYRIAIDMSAASVREFDAALANQALTTGSTVSSDKGGRVGTGPVSNPGHRFTVVIDPGHGGIDGGAEGMNGTVEKNVTLAFATELRDKLAAVGKYDVFLTRETDQFLRLDDRVRIARQHEADLLISIHADTIRVKGLRGATVYTVSDKASDPEAQALADRENLSDQFAGMEIKDDNKEVTDILIDLIRRETHSFSMSFAQTLVGQLSTSVGLINNPQRSASFKVLKAPDVPSVLVELGYLSNAKDEAQLLSADWRSKAAQSITNAIALFASAKAGAGTGG
;
A
#
# COMPACT_ATOMS: atom_id res chain seq x y z
N MET A 1 -50.22 10.14 71.14
CA MET A 1 -49.07 10.76 70.43
C MET A 1 -48.55 9.75 69.44
N SER A 2 -49.09 9.79 68.23
CA SER A 2 -48.73 8.87 67.15
C SER A 2 -48.91 9.63 65.84
N GLY A 3 -47.88 9.73 65.03
CA GLY A 3 -48.04 10.24 63.68
C GLY A 3 -47.02 11.28 63.28
N ARG A 4 -45.86 10.86 62.79
CA ARG A 4 -44.97 11.61 61.88
C ARG A 4 -43.79 10.81 61.35
N ALA A 5 -43.97 9.56 60.96
CA ALA A 5 -42.90 8.75 60.35
C ALA A 5 -43.17 8.30 58.91
N GLY A 6 -44.32 8.57 58.32
CA GLY A 6 -44.72 8.07 56.99
C GLY A 6 -44.33 8.94 55.79
N GLY A 7 -44.02 10.23 56.01
CA GLY A 7 -43.82 11.16 54.87
C GLY A 7 -42.45 11.13 54.21
N ILE A 8 -41.43 10.80 54.95
CA ILE A 8 -40.01 10.90 54.46
C ILE A 8 -39.66 9.73 53.52
N PHE A 9 -40.22 8.55 53.78
CA PHE A 9 -39.97 7.37 52.91
C PHE A 9 -40.57 7.47 51.52
N PHE A 10 -41.73 8.12 51.38
CA PHE A 10 -42.41 8.33 50.10
C PHE A 10 -41.68 9.36 49.18
N TYR A 11 -41.06 10.36 49.74
CA TYR A 11 -40.31 11.36 48.97
C TYR A 11 -38.96 10.80 48.52
N ALA A 12 -38.26 10.00 49.32
CA ALA A 12 -37.00 9.37 48.97
C ALA A 12 -37.21 8.35 47.80
N ALA A 13 -38.26 7.54 47.84
CA ALA A 13 -38.57 6.57 46.78
C ALA A 13 -38.91 7.24 45.45
N ARG A 14 -39.63 8.36 45.45
CA ARG A 14 -39.93 9.15 44.23
C ARG A 14 -38.70 9.85 43.66
N PHE A 15 -37.79 10.31 44.50
CA PHE A 15 -36.53 10.95 44.07
C PHE A 15 -35.61 9.93 43.43
N HIS A 16 -35.45 8.73 43.98
CA HIS A 16 -34.68 7.64 43.38
C HIS A 16 -35.26 7.15 42.06
N ALA A 17 -36.58 7.05 41.94
CA ALA A 17 -37.23 6.68 40.68
C ALA A 17 -37.04 7.74 39.58
N ALA A 18 -37.10 9.03 39.93
CA ALA A 18 -36.89 10.13 39.00
C ALA A 18 -35.38 10.21 38.55
N CYS A 19 -34.44 9.97 39.46
CA CYS A 19 -32.99 9.90 39.10
C CYS A 19 -32.70 8.68 38.24
N LEU A 20 -33.31 7.53 38.50
CA LEU A 20 -33.14 6.32 37.67
C LEU A 20 -33.72 6.53 36.26
N LEU A 21 -34.87 7.19 36.16
CA LEU A 21 -35.49 7.51 34.87
C LEU A 21 -34.66 8.50 34.05
N LEU A 22 -34.07 9.52 34.70
CA LEU A 22 -33.16 10.47 34.10
C LEU A 22 -31.86 9.80 33.62
N LEU A 23 -31.34 8.83 34.40
CA LEU A 23 -30.13 8.06 34.01
C LEU A 23 -30.41 7.15 32.82
N VAL A 24 -31.57 6.52 32.75
CA VAL A 24 -31.96 5.69 31.61
C VAL A 24 -32.19 6.54 30.36
N VAL A 25 -32.80 7.73 30.47
CA VAL A 25 -32.98 8.67 29.37
C VAL A 25 -31.60 9.22 28.88
N ALA A 26 -30.68 9.53 29.81
CA ALA A 26 -29.31 9.95 29.45
C ALA A 26 -28.52 8.84 28.77
N CYS A 27 -28.64 7.58 29.19
CA CYS A 27 -28.01 6.44 28.52
C CYS A 27 -28.59 6.17 27.13
N LEU A 28 -29.91 6.42 26.91
CA LEU A 28 -30.53 6.30 25.59
C LEU A 28 -30.16 7.45 24.65
N ALA A 29 -29.84 8.66 25.18
CA ALA A 29 -29.41 9.80 24.41
C ALA A 29 -27.90 9.73 24.03
N LEU A 30 -27.12 8.90 24.71
CA LEU A 30 -25.69 8.65 24.48
C LEU A 30 -25.42 7.39 23.65
N SER A 31 -26.45 6.79 23.04
CA SER A 31 -26.23 5.71 22.07
C SER A 31 -25.41 6.28 20.92
N PRO A 32 -24.19 5.76 20.65
CA PRO A 32 -23.43 6.22 19.51
C PRO A 32 -24.30 5.95 18.28
N VAL A 33 -24.59 7.00 17.51
CA VAL A 33 -25.14 6.86 16.17
C VAL A 33 -24.06 6.12 15.39
N SER A 34 -24.21 4.80 15.32
CA SER A 34 -23.41 3.99 14.42
C SER A 34 -23.79 4.42 13.01
N PHE A 35 -22.97 5.27 12.38
CA PHE A 35 -23.03 5.43 10.94
C PHE A 35 -22.65 4.05 10.39
N ALA A 36 -23.65 3.29 9.98
CA ALA A 36 -23.42 2.12 9.16
C ALA A 36 -22.69 2.64 7.92
N ALA A 37 -21.40 2.36 7.80
CA ALA A 37 -20.68 2.61 6.57
C ALA A 37 -21.45 1.89 5.47
N ASP A 38 -21.89 2.62 4.46
CA ASP A 38 -22.61 2.03 3.33
C ASP A 38 -21.77 0.85 2.79
N ALA A 39 -22.45 -0.28 2.58
CA ALA A 39 -21.77 -1.46 2.07
C ALA A 39 -21.03 -1.11 0.78
N PRO A 40 -19.79 -1.60 0.57
CA PRO A 40 -19.03 -1.30 -0.63
C PRO A 40 -19.84 -1.56 -1.90
N LEU A 41 -19.74 -0.69 -2.89
CA LEU A 41 -20.28 -0.92 -4.23
C LEU A 41 -19.74 -2.26 -4.78
N ALA A 42 -20.56 -3.08 -5.42
CA ALA A 42 -20.10 -4.36 -5.95
C ALA A 42 -20.07 -4.36 -7.48
N VAL A 43 -18.89 -4.63 -8.04
CA VAL A 43 -18.76 -4.98 -9.46
C VAL A 43 -19.10 -6.46 -9.61
N THR A 44 -20.18 -6.74 -10.32
CA THR A 44 -20.72 -8.11 -10.50
C THR A 44 -20.23 -8.79 -11.78
N SER A 45 -19.89 -8.02 -12.81
CA SER A 45 -19.31 -8.55 -14.04
C SER A 45 -18.51 -7.51 -14.80
N TYR A 46 -17.60 -7.99 -15.62
CA TYR A 46 -16.75 -7.21 -16.53
C TYR A 46 -16.71 -7.89 -17.90
N LYS A 47 -16.91 -7.14 -18.96
CA LYS A 47 -16.81 -7.61 -20.34
C LYS A 47 -16.08 -6.58 -21.19
N MET A 48 -15.21 -7.05 -22.06
CA MET A 48 -14.48 -6.23 -23.02
C MET A 48 -14.59 -6.89 -24.40
N ALA A 49 -15.02 -6.12 -25.40
CA ALA A 49 -15.17 -6.54 -26.77
C ALA A 49 -14.62 -5.50 -27.74
N GLY A 50 -14.11 -5.92 -28.88
CA GLY A 50 -13.56 -5.06 -29.92
C GLY A 50 -12.18 -5.50 -30.38
N ASP A 51 -11.51 -4.62 -31.12
CA ASP A 51 -10.24 -4.86 -31.80
C ASP A 51 -9.23 -3.72 -31.59
N ALA A 52 -8.21 -3.64 -32.44
CA ALA A 52 -7.16 -2.61 -32.34
C ALA A 52 -7.64 -1.20 -32.72
N THR A 53 -8.85 -1.03 -33.26
CA THR A 53 -9.40 0.23 -33.72
C THR A 53 -10.54 0.75 -32.84
N LYS A 54 -11.38 -0.15 -32.32
CA LYS A 54 -12.53 0.19 -31.48
C LYS A 54 -12.71 -0.83 -30.37
N MET A 55 -13.00 -0.35 -29.18
CA MET A 55 -13.24 -1.18 -28.00
C MET A 55 -14.50 -0.72 -27.26
N ARG A 56 -15.28 -1.70 -26.79
CA ARG A 56 -16.35 -1.48 -25.82
C ARG A 56 -16.06 -2.24 -24.54
N ILE A 57 -16.12 -1.56 -23.42
CA ILE A 57 -15.99 -2.12 -22.08
C ILE A 57 -17.31 -1.92 -21.36
N VAL A 58 -17.83 -2.98 -20.74
CA VAL A 58 -19.05 -2.95 -19.93
C VAL A 58 -18.74 -3.55 -18.57
N MET A 59 -19.08 -2.81 -17.51
CA MET A 59 -18.93 -3.23 -16.13
C MET A 59 -20.26 -3.07 -15.41
N ASN A 60 -20.77 -4.15 -14.81
CA ASN A 60 -22.05 -4.15 -14.11
C ASN A 60 -21.84 -3.98 -12.59
N PHE A 61 -22.79 -3.25 -11.98
CA PHE A 61 -22.80 -2.91 -10.58
C PHE A 61 -24.12 -3.29 -9.91
N ASP A 62 -24.10 -3.57 -8.61
CA ASP A 62 -25.29 -3.86 -7.81
C ASP A 62 -26.19 -2.63 -7.61
N ARG A 63 -25.63 -1.42 -7.69
CA ARG A 63 -26.36 -0.13 -7.58
C ARG A 63 -25.68 0.94 -8.42
N GLU A 64 -26.24 2.13 -8.49
CA GLU A 64 -25.72 3.24 -9.27
C GLU A 64 -24.33 3.68 -8.74
N PRO A 65 -23.27 3.64 -9.58
CA PRO A 65 -21.95 4.12 -9.19
C PRO A 65 -21.87 5.64 -9.33
N ASP A 66 -21.38 6.33 -8.29
CA ASP A 66 -20.84 7.69 -8.44
C ASP A 66 -19.44 7.57 -9.05
N VAL A 67 -19.28 8.01 -10.30
CA VAL A 67 -18.07 7.76 -11.07
C VAL A 67 -17.45 9.03 -11.59
N LYS A 68 -16.12 9.12 -11.45
CA LYS A 68 -15.30 10.14 -12.10
C LYS A 68 -14.29 9.46 -13.00
N TRP A 69 -14.02 10.04 -14.16
CA TRP A 69 -13.00 9.51 -15.04
C TRP A 69 -12.13 10.63 -15.63
N PHE A 70 -10.89 10.28 -15.96
CA PHE A 70 -9.93 11.19 -16.54
C PHE A 70 -8.86 10.44 -17.34
N LEU A 71 -8.13 11.18 -18.16
CA LEU A 71 -7.05 10.69 -19.00
C LEU A 71 -5.70 11.01 -18.37
N LEU A 72 -4.73 10.12 -18.55
CA LEU A 72 -3.33 10.34 -18.20
C LEU A 72 -2.43 9.91 -19.36
N ARG A 73 -1.28 10.58 -19.51
CA ARG A 73 -0.25 10.19 -20.49
C ARG A 73 0.99 9.60 -19.81
N GLY A 74 1.83 8.96 -20.61
CA GLY A 74 3.06 8.36 -20.17
C GLY A 74 2.94 7.10 -19.29
N PRO A 75 2.25 6.02 -19.70
CA PRO A 75 1.55 5.71 -20.95
C PRO A 75 0.13 6.31 -21.02
N HIS A 76 -0.53 6.22 -22.19
CA HIS A 76 -1.92 6.66 -22.38
C HIS A 76 -2.86 5.80 -21.56
N ARG A 77 -3.62 6.39 -20.63
CA ARG A 77 -4.50 5.70 -19.68
C ARG A 77 -5.85 6.38 -19.56
N LEU A 78 -6.91 5.59 -19.48
CA LEU A 78 -8.20 6.02 -18.94
C LEU A 78 -8.27 5.54 -17.50
N VAL A 79 -8.47 6.47 -16.58
CA VAL A 79 -8.63 6.23 -15.14
C VAL A 79 -10.09 6.45 -14.79
N VAL A 80 -10.68 5.53 -14.05
CA VAL A 80 -12.07 5.59 -13.57
C VAL A 80 -12.05 5.42 -12.06
N ASP A 81 -12.42 6.47 -11.34
CA ASP A 81 -12.57 6.49 -9.90
C ASP A 81 -14.00 6.13 -9.51
N LEU A 82 -14.11 5.25 -8.53
CA LEU A 82 -15.34 4.69 -7.97
C LEU A 82 -15.34 4.91 -6.46
N PRO A 83 -16.48 4.98 -5.78
CA PRO A 83 -16.52 4.87 -4.33
C PRO A 83 -15.98 3.51 -3.90
N SER A 84 -15.78 3.30 -2.60
CA SER A 84 -15.32 2.00 -2.07
C SER A 84 -16.05 0.85 -2.76
N THR A 85 -15.30 0.04 -3.54
CA THR A 85 -15.86 -0.96 -4.47
C THR A 85 -15.22 -2.31 -4.26
N ARG A 86 -16.06 -3.32 -4.07
CA ARG A 86 -15.65 -4.73 -4.07
C ARG A 86 -15.73 -5.27 -5.49
N PHE A 87 -14.60 -5.64 -6.06
CA PHE A 87 -14.53 -6.25 -7.39
C PHE A 87 -14.77 -7.76 -7.28
N ALA A 88 -16.04 -8.19 -7.44
CA ALA A 88 -16.43 -9.61 -7.42
C ALA A 88 -16.20 -10.29 -8.79
N ILE A 89 -15.09 -9.94 -9.45
CA ILE A 89 -14.67 -10.47 -10.77
C ILE A 89 -13.35 -11.22 -10.62
N LYS A 90 -13.18 -12.28 -11.38
CA LYS A 90 -11.93 -13.06 -11.35
C LYS A 90 -10.91 -12.42 -12.28
N SER A 91 -9.65 -12.31 -11.85
CA SER A 91 -8.56 -11.75 -12.66
C SER A 91 -8.46 -12.37 -14.05
N LYS A 92 -8.73 -13.68 -14.18
CA LYS A 92 -8.74 -14.39 -15.46
C LYS A 92 -9.81 -13.90 -16.45
N ASP A 93 -10.88 -13.26 -15.96
CA ASP A 93 -11.97 -12.75 -16.78
C ASP A 93 -11.69 -11.32 -17.28
N VAL A 94 -10.67 -10.67 -16.70
CA VAL A 94 -10.23 -9.31 -17.03
C VAL A 94 -8.99 -9.37 -17.93
N LYS A 95 -9.16 -9.93 -19.14
CA LYS A 95 -8.06 -10.02 -20.12
C LYS A 95 -8.05 -8.80 -21.02
N ALA A 96 -6.91 -8.10 -21.05
CA ALA A 96 -6.68 -7.02 -22.00
C ALA A 96 -6.70 -7.53 -23.46
N ARG A 97 -7.31 -6.75 -24.35
CA ARG A 97 -7.38 -7.05 -25.80
C ARG A 97 -7.50 -5.79 -26.64
N GLY A 98 -7.36 -5.91 -27.94
CA GLY A 98 -7.58 -4.85 -28.92
C GLY A 98 -6.69 -3.63 -28.62
N LEU A 99 -7.32 -2.47 -28.44
CA LEU A 99 -6.67 -1.20 -28.06
C LEU A 99 -6.05 -1.22 -26.66
N VAL A 100 -6.56 -2.06 -25.76
CA VAL A 100 -6.13 -2.07 -24.36
C VAL A 100 -4.93 -3.00 -24.17
N ARG A 101 -3.87 -2.48 -23.56
CA ARG A 101 -2.64 -3.22 -23.20
C ARG A 101 -2.79 -3.93 -21.87
N SER A 102 -3.36 -3.24 -20.88
CA SER A 102 -3.56 -3.78 -19.53
C SER A 102 -4.77 -3.17 -18.87
N VAL A 103 -5.35 -3.92 -17.94
CA VAL A 103 -6.43 -3.47 -17.04
C VAL A 103 -5.97 -3.69 -15.61
N ARG A 104 -6.10 -2.68 -14.78
CA ARG A 104 -5.83 -2.75 -13.34
C ARG A 104 -7.05 -2.23 -12.59
N TYR A 105 -7.35 -2.81 -11.46
CA TYR A 105 -8.43 -2.37 -10.60
C TYR A 105 -8.18 -2.78 -9.16
N GLY A 106 -8.69 -2.00 -8.23
CA GLY A 106 -8.55 -2.29 -6.81
C GLY A 106 -8.83 -1.07 -5.94
N ASP A 107 -8.62 -1.24 -4.66
CA ASP A 107 -8.75 -0.18 -3.67
C ASP A 107 -7.56 0.78 -3.77
N LEU A 108 -7.87 2.08 -3.73
CA LEU A 108 -6.90 3.18 -3.72
C LEU A 108 -6.67 3.73 -2.30
N GLY A 109 -7.48 3.29 -1.32
CA GLY A 109 -7.52 3.87 0.03
C GLY A 109 -8.58 4.97 0.16
N GLU A 110 -8.80 5.45 1.38
CA GLU A 110 -9.71 6.56 1.70
C GLU A 110 -11.14 6.43 1.13
N GLY A 111 -11.63 5.19 0.99
CA GLY A 111 -12.98 4.94 0.46
C GLY A 111 -13.10 5.06 -1.06
N VAL A 112 -11.98 5.14 -1.79
CA VAL A 112 -11.94 5.23 -3.25
C VAL A 112 -11.37 3.95 -3.83
N SER A 113 -12.03 3.44 -4.86
CA SER A 113 -11.52 2.36 -5.71
C SER A 113 -11.28 2.88 -7.12
N ARG A 114 -10.37 2.26 -7.84
CA ARG A 114 -9.95 2.72 -9.16
C ARG A 114 -9.90 1.58 -10.18
N LEU A 115 -10.30 1.88 -11.42
CA LEU A 115 -10.05 1.06 -12.60
C LEU A 115 -9.15 1.84 -13.55
N ILE A 116 -8.11 1.20 -14.09
CA ILE A 116 -7.20 1.80 -15.06
C ILE A 116 -7.16 0.93 -16.32
N LEU A 117 -7.46 1.55 -17.44
CA LEU A 117 -7.31 0.97 -18.77
C LEU A 117 -6.09 1.63 -19.44
N THR A 118 -5.03 0.87 -19.66
CA THR A 118 -3.82 1.36 -20.35
C THR A 118 -3.93 1.02 -21.83
N GLY A 119 -3.84 2.02 -22.70
CA GLY A 119 -3.83 1.85 -24.15
C GLY A 119 -2.50 1.26 -24.65
N LYS A 120 -2.55 0.58 -25.78
CA LYS A 120 -1.36 0.20 -26.57
C LYS A 120 -0.74 1.41 -27.28
N GLY A 121 -1.56 2.43 -27.53
CA GLY A 121 -1.24 3.72 -28.11
C GLY A 121 -2.26 4.75 -27.64
N PRO A 122 -2.26 5.98 -28.22
CA PRO A 122 -3.25 6.98 -27.92
C PRO A 122 -4.65 6.52 -28.40
N PHE A 123 -5.69 6.94 -27.67
CA PHE A 123 -7.07 6.61 -27.92
C PHE A 123 -8.00 7.79 -27.60
N ALA A 124 -9.20 7.77 -28.11
CA ALA A 124 -10.30 8.64 -27.72
C ALA A 124 -11.31 7.84 -26.88
N VAL A 125 -11.97 8.53 -25.95
CA VAL A 125 -13.16 8.02 -25.25
C VAL A 125 -14.36 8.59 -25.98
N ASP A 126 -14.98 7.78 -26.84
CA ASP A 126 -16.09 8.23 -27.70
C ASP A 126 -17.39 8.34 -26.88
N ARG A 127 -17.50 7.51 -25.82
CA ARG A 127 -18.68 7.45 -24.97
C ARG A 127 -18.31 6.91 -23.59
N PHE A 128 -18.91 7.50 -22.57
CA PHE A 128 -18.83 7.04 -21.19
C PHE A 128 -20.19 7.26 -20.52
N ASP A 129 -20.95 6.18 -20.33
CA ASP A 129 -22.31 6.25 -19.78
C ASP A 129 -22.47 5.37 -18.55
N VAL A 130 -23.23 5.87 -17.58
CA VAL A 130 -23.82 5.10 -16.49
C VAL A 130 -25.28 4.85 -16.83
N LEU A 131 -25.66 3.59 -16.99
CA LEU A 131 -26.97 3.19 -17.44
C LEU A 131 -27.59 2.18 -16.46
N LYS A 132 -28.89 2.28 -16.22
CA LYS A 132 -29.63 1.24 -15.53
C LYS A 132 -29.71 -0.01 -16.40
N ASN A 133 -29.61 -1.20 -15.78
CA ASN A 133 -29.73 -2.45 -16.54
C ASN A 133 -31.15 -2.67 -17.05
N ASP A 134 -31.28 -3.31 -18.20
CA ASP A 134 -32.55 -3.50 -18.87
C ASP A 134 -33.50 -4.45 -18.11
N ASP A 135 -32.95 -5.33 -17.26
CA ASP A 135 -33.67 -6.20 -16.33
C ASP A 135 -34.14 -5.49 -15.04
N GLY A 136 -33.82 -4.20 -14.91
CA GLY A 136 -34.14 -3.38 -13.75
C GLY A 136 -33.22 -3.59 -12.53
N ASN A 137 -32.30 -4.56 -12.59
CA ASN A 137 -31.41 -4.91 -11.50
C ASN A 137 -30.01 -4.32 -11.68
N GLY A 138 -29.66 -3.32 -10.83
CA GLY A 138 -28.35 -2.68 -10.84
C GLY A 138 -28.11 -1.77 -12.04
N TYR A 139 -26.84 -1.41 -12.25
CA TYR A 139 -26.38 -0.44 -13.23
C TYR A 139 -25.19 -0.98 -14.01
N ARG A 140 -24.90 -0.36 -15.14
CA ARG A 140 -23.71 -0.64 -15.92
C ARG A 140 -22.99 0.64 -16.33
N ILE A 141 -21.67 0.61 -16.29
CA ILE A 141 -20.84 1.57 -17.01
C ILE A 141 -20.56 0.99 -18.40
N ALA A 142 -20.81 1.76 -19.43
CA ALA A 142 -20.47 1.45 -20.82
C ALA A 142 -19.45 2.47 -21.33
N ILE A 143 -18.28 1.99 -21.75
CA ILE A 143 -17.18 2.82 -22.26
C ILE A 143 -16.90 2.39 -23.69
N ASP A 144 -16.99 3.32 -24.63
CA ASP A 144 -16.55 3.13 -26.00
C ASP A 144 -15.27 3.92 -26.24
N MET A 145 -14.28 3.24 -26.80
CA MET A 145 -12.96 3.81 -27.09
C MET A 145 -12.59 3.52 -28.55
N SER A 146 -11.94 4.47 -29.19
CA SER A 146 -11.36 4.32 -30.53
C SER A 146 -9.88 4.67 -30.57
N ALA A 147 -9.13 4.09 -31.51
CA ALA A 147 -7.76 4.49 -31.78
C ALA A 147 -7.72 5.95 -32.22
N ALA A 148 -6.79 6.71 -31.68
CA ALA A 148 -6.64 8.14 -31.95
C ALA A 148 -5.17 8.48 -32.22
N SER A 149 -4.93 9.68 -32.75
CA SER A 149 -3.59 10.25 -32.82
C SER A 149 -3.15 10.82 -31.46
N VAL A 150 -1.85 10.99 -31.27
CA VAL A 150 -1.30 11.68 -30.08
C VAL A 150 -1.92 13.08 -29.92
N ARG A 151 -2.12 13.79 -31.03
CA ARG A 151 -2.71 15.15 -31.02
C ARG A 151 -4.14 15.15 -30.50
N GLU A 152 -4.96 14.20 -30.91
CA GLU A 152 -6.35 14.06 -30.45
C GLU A 152 -6.42 13.69 -28.97
N PHE A 153 -5.56 12.78 -28.52
CA PHE A 153 -5.46 12.41 -27.11
C PHE A 153 -5.03 13.62 -26.25
N ASP A 154 -3.99 14.37 -26.69
CA ASP A 154 -3.49 15.54 -25.95
C ASP A 154 -4.53 16.69 -25.94
N ALA A 155 -5.32 16.85 -26.99
CA ALA A 155 -6.42 17.80 -27.02
C ALA A 155 -7.53 17.42 -26.03
N ALA A 156 -7.89 16.13 -25.95
CA ALA A 156 -8.87 15.64 -24.97
C ALA A 156 -8.37 15.81 -23.51
N LEU A 157 -7.09 15.54 -23.27
CA LEU A 157 -6.45 15.74 -21.96
C LEU A 157 -6.43 17.23 -21.56
N ALA A 158 -6.12 18.14 -22.48
CA ALA A 158 -6.12 19.59 -22.23
C ALA A 158 -7.54 20.10 -21.93
N ASN A 159 -8.55 19.65 -22.65
CA ASN A 159 -9.95 20.03 -22.42
C ASN A 159 -10.45 19.54 -21.05
N GLN A 160 -10.01 18.38 -20.60
CA GLN A 160 -10.32 17.84 -19.28
C GLN A 160 -9.74 18.72 -18.16
N ALA A 161 -8.51 19.23 -18.30
CA ALA A 161 -7.87 20.10 -17.31
C ALA A 161 -8.64 21.44 -17.13
N LEU A 162 -9.36 21.90 -18.15
CA LEU A 162 -10.20 23.09 -18.07
C LEU A 162 -11.54 22.85 -17.36
N THR A 163 -12.06 21.62 -17.39
CA THR A 163 -13.36 21.25 -16.81
C THR A 163 -13.25 20.71 -15.39
N THR A 164 -12.14 20.08 -15.07
CA THR A 164 -11.87 19.54 -13.73
C THR A 164 -10.91 20.50 -13.03
N GLY A 165 -11.43 21.52 -12.36
CA GLY A 165 -10.61 22.41 -11.52
C GLY A 165 -9.75 21.55 -10.58
N SER A 166 -8.46 21.42 -10.89
CA SER A 166 -7.52 20.63 -10.14
C SER A 166 -7.24 21.29 -8.80
N THR A 167 -8.01 20.95 -7.79
CA THR A 167 -7.67 21.20 -6.38
C THR A 167 -6.95 20.01 -5.83
N VAL A 168 -5.67 19.89 -6.14
CA VAL A 168 -4.77 19.04 -5.35
C VAL A 168 -4.34 19.88 -4.16
N SER A 169 -4.94 19.65 -3.01
CA SER A 169 -4.51 20.19 -1.73
C SER A 169 -3.14 19.61 -1.38
N SER A 170 -2.13 20.45 -1.47
CA SER A 170 -0.82 20.16 -0.88
C SER A 170 -0.90 20.50 0.60
N ASP A 171 -0.98 19.48 1.41
CA ASP A 171 -0.82 19.65 2.86
C ASP A 171 0.67 19.84 3.18
N LYS A 172 0.99 21.02 3.71
CA LYS A 172 2.32 21.40 4.18
C LYS A 172 2.38 21.11 5.67
N GLY A 173 3.30 20.28 6.10
CA GLY A 173 3.56 20.17 7.54
C GLY A 173 4.49 19.04 7.94
N GLY A 174 5.73 19.07 7.48
CA GLY A 174 6.80 18.27 8.09
C GLY A 174 7.61 19.11 9.05
N ARG A 175 7.46 18.93 10.35
CA ARG A 175 8.41 19.43 11.35
C ARG A 175 9.70 18.60 11.23
N VAL A 176 10.81 19.27 10.97
CA VAL A 176 12.15 18.70 11.09
C VAL A 176 12.42 18.46 12.58
N GLY A 177 12.32 17.20 13.02
CA GLY A 177 12.75 16.78 14.34
C GLY A 177 14.26 16.60 14.35
N THR A 178 14.91 17.26 15.26
CA THR A 178 16.33 17.08 15.62
C THR A 178 16.60 15.64 16.02
N GLY A 179 17.77 15.11 15.64
CA GLY A 179 18.26 13.74 15.75
C GLY A 179 17.98 12.97 17.05
N PRO A 180 18.39 11.70 17.13
CA PRO A 180 17.91 10.76 18.13
C PRO A 180 18.31 11.19 19.55
N VAL A 181 17.36 11.77 20.27
CA VAL A 181 17.44 11.88 21.72
C VAL A 181 17.04 10.52 22.26
N SER A 182 17.97 9.82 22.87
CA SER A 182 17.69 8.58 23.60
C SER A 182 16.71 8.88 24.73
N ASN A 183 15.45 8.57 24.50
CA ASN A 183 14.40 8.70 25.50
C ASN A 183 14.46 7.47 26.41
N PRO A 184 14.70 7.60 27.73
CA PRO A 184 14.69 6.47 28.64
C PRO A 184 13.27 5.89 28.66
N GLY A 185 13.08 4.73 28.01
CA GLY A 185 11.77 4.08 27.85
C GLY A 185 11.34 3.88 26.39
N HIS A 186 12.08 4.40 25.42
CA HIS A 186 11.81 4.12 24.00
C HIS A 186 12.05 2.64 23.69
N ARG A 187 11.01 1.96 23.22
CA ARG A 187 11.12 0.60 22.69
C ARG A 187 11.56 0.66 21.24
N PHE A 188 12.43 -0.26 20.84
CA PHE A 188 12.89 -0.33 19.45
C PHE A 188 11.70 -0.53 18.52
N THR A 189 11.47 0.43 17.64
CA THR A 189 10.31 0.49 16.75
C THR A 189 10.67 -0.05 15.35
N VAL A 190 9.92 -1.06 14.91
CA VAL A 190 10.05 -1.66 13.57
C VAL A 190 8.81 -1.36 12.76
N VAL A 191 8.98 -0.76 11.59
CA VAL A 191 7.91 -0.64 10.59
C VAL A 191 8.18 -1.64 9.47
N ILE A 192 7.20 -2.49 9.20
CA ILE A 192 7.23 -3.47 8.11
C ILE A 192 6.32 -2.94 7.01
N ASP A 193 6.84 -2.85 5.81
CA ASP A 193 6.12 -2.37 4.64
C ASP A 193 5.80 -3.54 3.70
N PRO A 194 4.56 -4.05 3.69
CA PRO A 194 4.14 -5.02 2.68
C PRO A 194 4.07 -4.33 1.32
N GLY A 195 4.97 -4.62 0.40
CA GLY A 195 5.01 -4.04 -0.94
C GLY A 195 3.68 -4.15 -1.68
N HIS A 196 3.40 -3.22 -2.59
CA HIS A 196 2.19 -3.16 -3.41
C HIS A 196 0.89 -3.03 -2.58
N GLY A 197 -0.27 -3.39 -3.15
CA GLY A 197 -1.58 -3.36 -2.49
C GLY A 197 -2.65 -2.67 -3.32
N GLY A 198 -3.92 -3.01 -3.06
CA GLY A 198 -5.06 -2.45 -3.76
C GLY A 198 -4.97 -2.64 -5.27
N ILE A 199 -4.97 -1.52 -6.01
CA ILE A 199 -4.85 -1.48 -7.47
C ILE A 199 -3.47 -1.91 -7.99
N ASP A 200 -2.42 -1.74 -7.18
CA ASP A 200 -1.08 -2.22 -7.51
C ASP A 200 -0.91 -3.66 -7.04
N GLY A 201 -1.05 -4.60 -7.96
CA GLY A 201 -0.89 -6.03 -7.68
C GLY A 201 0.55 -6.47 -7.47
N GLY A 202 1.53 -5.66 -7.89
CA GLY A 202 2.92 -6.11 -8.03
C GLY A 202 3.08 -7.13 -9.17
N ALA A 203 4.01 -8.05 -9.00
CA ALA A 203 4.26 -9.15 -9.93
C ALA A 203 3.20 -10.25 -9.83
N GLU A 204 3.02 -10.98 -10.94
CA GLU A 204 2.20 -12.20 -11.01
C GLU A 204 3.08 -13.41 -11.31
N GLY A 205 3.01 -14.40 -10.46
CA GLY A 205 3.73 -15.65 -10.58
C GLY A 205 3.22 -16.56 -11.69
N MET A 206 3.97 -17.62 -11.95
CA MET A 206 3.66 -18.57 -13.02
C MET A 206 2.32 -19.30 -12.81
N ASN A 207 1.91 -19.50 -11.55
CA ASN A 207 0.66 -20.14 -11.16
C ASN A 207 -0.44 -19.13 -10.78
N GLY A 208 -0.26 -17.84 -11.10
CA GLY A 208 -1.23 -16.79 -10.80
C GLY A 208 -1.16 -16.25 -9.37
N THR A 209 -0.08 -16.50 -8.66
CA THR A 209 0.21 -15.90 -7.35
C THR A 209 0.46 -14.41 -7.54
N VAL A 210 -0.27 -13.56 -6.82
CA VAL A 210 -0.12 -12.10 -6.89
C VAL A 210 0.73 -11.63 -5.73
N GLU A 211 1.75 -10.84 -6.02
CA GLU A 211 2.78 -10.39 -5.07
C GLU A 211 2.20 -9.68 -3.84
N LYS A 212 1.26 -8.75 -4.02
CA LYS A 212 0.65 -8.01 -2.90
C LYS A 212 0.04 -8.90 -1.81
N ASN A 213 -0.43 -10.11 -2.17
CA ASN A 213 -1.00 -11.07 -1.23
C ASN A 213 0.11 -11.80 -0.45
N VAL A 214 1.19 -12.12 -1.13
CA VAL A 214 2.37 -12.76 -0.52
C VAL A 214 3.03 -11.83 0.48
N THR A 215 3.26 -10.57 0.08
CA THR A 215 3.91 -9.56 0.91
C THR A 215 3.09 -9.25 2.16
N LEU A 216 1.75 -9.10 2.04
CA LEU A 216 0.87 -8.86 3.18
C LEU A 216 0.84 -10.05 4.15
N ALA A 217 0.71 -11.27 3.63
CA ALA A 217 0.70 -12.48 4.46
C ALA A 217 2.01 -12.66 5.23
N PHE A 218 3.15 -12.43 4.56
CA PHE A 218 4.46 -12.51 5.20
C PHE A 218 4.69 -11.41 6.24
N ALA A 219 4.35 -10.17 5.92
CA ALA A 219 4.51 -9.03 6.83
C ALA A 219 3.65 -9.19 8.09
N THR A 220 2.44 -9.73 7.96
CA THR A 220 1.57 -10.05 9.10
C THR A 220 2.21 -11.11 9.99
N GLU A 221 2.75 -12.19 9.42
CA GLU A 221 3.44 -13.23 10.19
C GLU A 221 4.71 -12.72 10.89
N LEU A 222 5.48 -11.85 10.22
CA LEU A 222 6.67 -11.23 10.80
C LEU A 222 6.31 -10.28 11.95
N ARG A 223 5.27 -9.46 11.79
CA ARG A 223 4.74 -8.60 12.86
C ARG A 223 4.36 -9.44 14.08
N ASP A 224 3.60 -10.50 13.89
CA ASP A 224 3.11 -11.33 14.99
C ASP A 224 4.26 -12.02 15.74
N LYS A 225 5.29 -12.48 15.02
CA LYS A 225 6.50 -13.02 15.64
C LYS A 225 7.28 -12.00 16.46
N LEU A 226 7.47 -10.79 15.92
CA LEU A 226 8.15 -9.70 16.62
C LEU A 226 7.35 -9.23 17.85
N ALA A 227 6.04 -9.11 17.73
CA ALA A 227 5.16 -8.77 18.83
C ALA A 227 5.22 -9.79 19.96
N ALA A 228 5.29 -11.09 19.63
CA ALA A 228 5.42 -12.16 20.60
C ALA A 228 6.73 -12.10 21.42
N VAL A 229 7.80 -11.48 20.89
CA VAL A 229 9.04 -11.24 21.65
C VAL A 229 8.82 -10.24 22.80
N GLY A 230 7.82 -9.35 22.68
CA GLY A 230 7.44 -8.40 23.73
C GLY A 230 8.41 -7.23 23.96
N LYS A 231 9.44 -7.06 23.11
CA LYS A 231 10.50 -6.04 23.24
C LYS A 231 10.42 -4.93 22.20
N TYR A 232 9.60 -5.08 21.18
CA TYR A 232 9.51 -4.19 20.02
C TYR A 232 8.12 -3.55 19.94
N ASP A 233 8.07 -2.33 19.41
CA ASP A 233 6.86 -1.74 18.89
C ASP A 233 6.85 -2.00 17.37
N VAL A 234 5.80 -2.66 16.86
CA VAL A 234 5.78 -3.15 15.49
C VAL A 234 4.54 -2.64 14.78
N PHE A 235 4.75 -1.99 13.64
CA PHE A 235 3.68 -1.44 12.81
C PHE A 235 3.80 -1.94 11.38
N LEU A 236 2.67 -2.06 10.70
CA LEU A 236 2.61 -2.29 9.25
C LEU A 236 2.26 -0.97 8.55
N THR A 237 2.81 -0.73 7.36
CA THR A 237 2.36 0.41 6.53
C THR A 237 0.94 0.20 6.02
N ARG A 238 0.52 -1.04 5.77
CA ARG A 238 -0.86 -1.45 5.48
C ARG A 238 -1.19 -2.79 6.14
N GLU A 239 -2.41 -2.92 6.64
CA GLU A 239 -2.92 -4.15 7.26
C GLU A 239 -3.94 -4.89 6.37
N THR A 240 -4.37 -4.25 5.30
CA THR A 240 -5.36 -4.78 4.35
C THR A 240 -4.86 -4.66 2.92
N ASP A 241 -5.65 -5.15 1.96
CA ASP A 241 -5.36 -5.01 0.52
C ASP A 241 -5.75 -3.61 0.03
N GLN A 242 -5.03 -2.58 0.48
CA GLN A 242 -5.17 -1.19 0.05
C GLN A 242 -3.89 -0.71 -0.64
N PHE A 243 -4.03 0.22 -1.56
CA PHE A 243 -2.89 0.89 -2.18
C PHE A 243 -2.33 1.97 -1.25
N LEU A 244 -1.00 2.04 -1.16
CA LEU A 244 -0.27 3.14 -0.54
C LEU A 244 0.79 3.66 -1.51
N ARG A 245 0.89 4.99 -1.62
CA ARG A 245 1.96 5.65 -2.36
C ARG A 245 3.32 5.36 -1.73
N LEU A 246 4.37 5.38 -2.53
CA LEU A 246 5.73 5.16 -2.03
C LEU A 246 6.12 6.19 -0.95
N ASP A 247 5.74 7.46 -1.16
CA ASP A 247 6.00 8.54 -0.18
C ASP A 247 5.23 8.34 1.12
N ASP A 248 4.00 7.80 1.06
CA ASP A 248 3.19 7.52 2.25
C ASP A 248 3.80 6.41 3.10
N ARG A 249 4.40 5.39 2.48
CA ARG A 249 5.11 4.32 3.20
C ARG A 249 6.28 4.87 4.01
N VAL A 250 7.09 5.76 3.39
CA VAL A 250 8.18 6.48 4.06
C VAL A 250 7.63 7.38 5.19
N ARG A 251 6.54 8.11 4.91
CA ARG A 251 5.91 8.99 5.90
C ARG A 251 5.39 8.22 7.11
N ILE A 252 4.76 7.07 6.92
CA ILE A 252 4.27 6.20 8.00
C ILE A 252 5.44 5.73 8.87
N ALA A 253 6.54 5.28 8.27
CA ALA A 253 7.73 4.88 9.03
C ALA A 253 8.27 6.04 9.91
N ARG A 254 8.34 7.25 9.35
CA ARG A 254 8.79 8.43 10.08
C ARG A 254 7.80 8.90 11.15
N GLN A 255 6.49 8.77 10.93
CA GLN A 255 5.45 9.11 11.92
C GLN A 255 5.50 8.21 13.16
N HIS A 256 5.90 6.95 12.98
CA HIS A 256 6.13 6.00 14.08
C HIS A 256 7.53 6.11 14.67
N GLU A 257 8.35 7.09 14.25
CA GLU A 257 9.74 7.26 14.71
C GLU A 257 10.52 5.93 14.61
N ALA A 258 10.37 5.24 13.46
CA ALA A 258 10.88 3.90 13.26
C ALA A 258 12.41 3.86 13.40
N ASP A 259 12.90 2.93 14.21
CA ASP A 259 14.33 2.59 14.29
C ASP A 259 14.78 1.76 13.08
N LEU A 260 13.83 1.13 12.39
CA LEU A 260 14.06 0.29 11.23
C LEU A 260 12.80 0.17 10.35
N LEU A 261 12.96 0.38 9.04
CA LEU A 261 11.96 0.08 8.03
C LEU A 261 12.39 -1.13 7.21
N ILE A 262 11.50 -2.11 7.06
CA ILE A 262 11.73 -3.30 6.22
C ILE A 262 10.61 -3.40 5.19
N SER A 263 10.92 -3.12 3.92
CA SER A 263 9.98 -3.33 2.81
C SER A 263 10.10 -4.76 2.28
N ILE A 264 8.96 -5.44 2.16
CA ILE A 264 8.87 -6.87 1.81
C ILE A 264 8.30 -7.01 0.41
N HIS A 265 9.03 -7.71 -0.45
CA HIS A 265 8.73 -7.94 -1.85
C HIS A 265 8.92 -9.40 -2.27
N ALA A 266 8.40 -9.76 -3.44
CA ALA A 266 8.56 -11.07 -4.09
C ALA A 266 8.36 -10.93 -5.61
N ASP A 267 9.12 -10.06 -6.25
CA ASP A 267 8.94 -9.65 -7.65
C ASP A 267 9.27 -10.78 -8.64
N THR A 268 9.25 -10.48 -9.91
CA THR A 268 9.73 -11.33 -10.99
C THR A 268 11.05 -10.84 -11.53
N ILE A 269 11.92 -11.74 -11.94
CA ILE A 269 13.21 -11.41 -12.56
C ILE A 269 13.34 -12.04 -13.94
N ARG A 270 14.00 -11.35 -14.87
CA ARG A 270 14.18 -11.84 -16.24
C ARG A 270 15.25 -12.93 -16.37
N VAL A 271 16.12 -13.06 -15.38
CA VAL A 271 17.25 -14.03 -15.39
C VAL A 271 16.68 -15.43 -15.12
N LYS A 272 16.74 -16.29 -16.13
CA LYS A 272 16.24 -17.66 -16.02
C LYS A 272 16.98 -18.44 -14.94
N GLY A 273 16.22 -19.10 -14.07
CA GLY A 273 16.77 -19.98 -13.02
C GLY A 273 17.29 -19.24 -11.78
N LEU A 274 17.32 -17.91 -11.76
CA LEU A 274 17.65 -17.17 -10.55
C LEU A 274 16.57 -17.42 -9.50
N ARG A 275 16.98 -17.71 -8.27
CA ARG A 275 16.09 -17.98 -7.15
C ARG A 275 16.76 -17.68 -5.81
N GLY A 276 15.94 -17.42 -4.81
CA GLY A 276 16.40 -17.16 -3.45
C GLY A 276 16.26 -15.68 -3.05
N ALA A 277 16.38 -15.42 -1.76
CA ALA A 277 16.20 -14.09 -1.21
C ALA A 277 17.35 -13.13 -1.55
N THR A 278 17.03 -11.83 -1.58
CA THR A 278 17.97 -10.73 -1.83
C THR A 278 17.64 -9.56 -0.92
N VAL A 279 18.62 -8.85 -0.40
CA VAL A 279 18.44 -7.67 0.45
C VAL A 279 19.04 -6.45 -0.25
N TYR A 280 18.23 -5.41 -0.37
CA TYR A 280 18.62 -4.15 -1.02
C TYR A 280 18.71 -3.00 -0.02
N THR A 281 19.71 -2.14 -0.21
CA THR A 281 19.84 -0.84 0.44
C THR A 281 19.72 0.29 -0.59
N VAL A 282 19.42 1.50 -0.13
CA VAL A 282 19.34 2.67 -1.02
C VAL A 282 20.75 3.05 -1.51
N SER A 283 20.86 3.39 -2.80
CA SER A 283 22.05 3.99 -3.40
C SER A 283 21.66 4.71 -4.70
N ASP A 284 22.26 5.85 -4.98
CA ASP A 284 22.03 6.55 -6.25
C ASP A 284 22.51 5.76 -7.46
N LYS A 285 23.56 4.94 -7.26
CA LYS A 285 24.08 4.03 -8.26
C LYS A 285 23.76 2.58 -7.90
N ALA A 286 23.08 1.89 -8.80
CA ALA A 286 22.76 0.47 -8.60
C ALA A 286 24.04 -0.40 -8.59
N SER A 287 24.01 -1.46 -7.78
CA SER A 287 25.11 -2.44 -7.70
C SER A 287 25.30 -3.23 -8.99
N ASP A 288 24.23 -3.42 -9.75
CA ASP A 288 24.20 -4.19 -10.99
C ASP A 288 22.95 -3.84 -11.83
N PRO A 289 22.91 -4.23 -13.14
CA PRO A 289 21.78 -3.90 -14.03
C PRO A 289 20.44 -4.49 -13.59
N GLU A 290 20.41 -5.65 -12.94
CA GLU A 290 19.21 -6.27 -12.44
C GLU A 290 18.62 -5.48 -11.26
N ALA A 291 19.48 -5.01 -10.35
CA ALA A 291 19.08 -4.14 -9.25
C ALA A 291 18.49 -2.81 -9.76
N GLN A 292 19.10 -2.23 -10.83
CA GLN A 292 18.55 -1.03 -11.47
C GLN A 292 17.17 -1.30 -12.08
N ALA A 293 17.02 -2.39 -12.83
CA ALA A 293 15.76 -2.73 -13.48
C ALA A 293 14.63 -3.02 -12.47
N LEU A 294 14.98 -3.61 -11.31
CA LEU A 294 14.05 -3.81 -10.21
C LEU A 294 13.62 -2.46 -9.63
N ALA A 295 14.56 -1.62 -9.25
CA ALA A 295 14.25 -0.31 -8.67
C ALA A 295 13.43 0.57 -9.62
N ASP A 296 13.69 0.52 -10.92
CA ASP A 296 12.93 1.25 -11.92
C ASP A 296 11.45 0.77 -11.95
N ARG A 297 11.19 -0.53 -11.80
CA ARG A 297 9.82 -1.07 -11.73
C ARG A 297 9.11 -0.68 -10.45
N GLU A 298 9.77 -0.87 -9.31
CA GLU A 298 9.20 -0.52 -8.00
C GLU A 298 8.87 0.97 -7.90
N ASN A 299 9.75 1.82 -8.43
CA ASN A 299 9.54 3.26 -8.44
C ASN A 299 8.38 3.72 -9.35
N LEU A 300 7.85 2.85 -10.22
CA LEU A 300 6.67 3.11 -11.05
C LEU A 300 5.34 2.74 -10.38
N SER A 301 5.34 2.23 -9.15
CA SER A 301 4.14 1.81 -8.42
C SER A 301 3.06 2.90 -8.41
N ASP A 302 3.41 4.15 -8.10
CA ASP A 302 2.50 5.29 -8.10
C ASP A 302 1.91 5.57 -9.48
N GLN A 303 2.72 5.45 -10.54
CA GLN A 303 2.23 5.60 -11.93
C GLN A 303 1.27 4.48 -12.31
N PHE A 304 1.53 3.25 -11.86
CA PHE A 304 0.63 2.12 -12.11
C PHE A 304 -0.72 2.32 -11.43
N ALA A 305 -0.75 3.04 -10.30
CA ALA A 305 -1.98 3.45 -9.65
C ALA A 305 -2.65 4.68 -10.30
N GLY A 306 -2.13 5.17 -11.43
CA GLY A 306 -2.71 6.31 -12.15
C GLY A 306 -2.42 7.65 -11.51
N MET A 307 -1.31 7.79 -10.79
CA MET A 307 -0.85 9.06 -10.22
C MET A 307 0.21 9.70 -11.12
N GLU A 308 0.22 11.02 -11.20
CA GLU A 308 1.30 11.75 -11.85
C GLU A 308 2.52 11.80 -10.93
N ILE A 309 3.71 11.53 -11.50
CA ILE A 309 4.96 11.79 -10.79
C ILE A 309 5.17 13.30 -10.79
N LYS A 310 5.11 13.93 -9.63
CA LYS A 310 5.69 15.24 -9.43
C LYS A 310 7.17 15.03 -9.16
N ASP A 311 8.02 15.53 -10.04
CA ASP A 311 9.45 15.66 -9.76
C ASP A 311 9.61 16.70 -8.63
N ASP A 312 9.66 16.23 -7.39
CA ASP A 312 10.05 17.05 -6.25
C ASP A 312 11.59 17.18 -6.22
N ASN A 313 12.14 17.85 -7.24
CA ASN A 313 13.50 18.36 -7.22
C ASN A 313 13.55 19.64 -6.38
N LYS A 314 13.54 19.51 -5.07
CA LYS A 314 14.04 20.51 -4.12
C LYS A 314 14.97 19.85 -3.13
N GLU A 315 16.19 19.61 -3.57
CA GLU A 315 17.30 19.43 -2.67
C GLU A 315 17.59 20.76 -1.96
N VAL A 316 17.08 20.89 -0.76
CA VAL A 316 17.64 21.81 0.22
C VAL A 316 18.87 21.11 0.75
N THR A 317 20.04 21.49 0.25
CA THR A 317 21.32 20.96 0.71
C THR A 317 21.63 21.53 2.09
N ASP A 318 21.14 20.89 3.13
CA ASP A 318 21.52 21.15 4.50
C ASP A 318 22.57 20.12 4.90
N ILE A 319 23.77 20.60 5.30
CA ILE A 319 24.92 19.77 5.72
C ILE A 319 24.50 18.82 6.85
N LEU A 320 23.61 19.24 7.74
CA LEU A 320 23.09 18.41 8.83
C LEU A 320 22.27 17.23 8.28
N ILE A 321 21.45 17.45 7.26
CA ILE A 321 20.66 16.41 6.61
C ILE A 321 21.58 15.39 5.91
N ASP A 322 22.66 15.86 5.30
CA ASP A 322 23.64 14.96 4.65
C ASP A 322 24.37 14.07 5.67
N LEU A 323 24.72 14.59 6.84
CA LEU A 323 25.31 13.80 7.93
C LEU A 323 24.34 12.73 8.45
N ILE A 324 23.07 13.09 8.69
CA ILE A 324 22.03 12.16 9.11
C ILE A 324 21.85 11.06 8.06
N ARG A 325 21.77 11.40 6.77
CA ARG A 325 21.66 10.43 5.68
C ARG A 325 22.82 9.44 5.64
N ARG A 326 24.06 9.91 5.89
CA ARG A 326 25.26 9.02 5.92
C ARG A 326 25.20 8.04 7.08
N GLU A 327 24.83 8.51 8.25
CA GLU A 327 24.68 7.65 9.44
C GLU A 327 23.56 6.62 9.23
N THR A 328 22.39 7.06 8.78
CA THR A 328 21.25 6.21 8.44
C THR A 328 21.60 5.15 7.40
N HIS A 329 22.35 5.54 6.36
CA HIS A 329 22.84 4.63 5.35
C HIS A 329 23.79 3.57 5.93
N SER A 330 24.71 3.98 6.82
CA SER A 330 25.63 3.05 7.51
C SER A 330 24.86 2.01 8.33
N PHE A 331 23.83 2.43 9.05
CA PHE A 331 22.93 1.52 9.79
C PHE A 331 22.17 0.59 8.85
N SER A 332 21.66 1.09 7.72
CA SER A 332 20.99 0.27 6.71
C SER A 332 21.91 -0.83 6.16
N MET A 333 23.16 -0.48 5.84
CA MET A 333 24.16 -1.45 5.36
C MET A 333 24.52 -2.49 6.41
N SER A 334 24.70 -2.08 7.67
CA SER A 334 24.98 -2.97 8.79
C SER A 334 23.82 -3.95 9.03
N PHE A 335 22.58 -3.45 9.02
CA PHE A 335 21.41 -4.31 9.13
C PHE A 335 21.29 -5.28 7.96
N ALA A 336 21.48 -4.82 6.72
CA ALA A 336 21.44 -5.66 5.52
C ALA A 336 22.44 -6.83 5.61
N GLN A 337 23.67 -6.57 6.06
CA GLN A 337 24.69 -7.61 6.25
C GLN A 337 24.26 -8.63 7.32
N THR A 338 23.74 -8.15 8.48
CA THR A 338 23.25 -9.01 9.56
C THR A 338 22.09 -9.87 9.05
N LEU A 339 21.17 -9.26 8.29
CA LEU A 339 19.99 -9.93 7.74
C LEU A 339 20.36 -11.01 6.74
N VAL A 340 21.28 -10.75 5.81
CA VAL A 340 21.83 -11.75 4.88
C VAL A 340 22.45 -12.92 5.64
N GLY A 341 23.22 -12.64 6.70
CA GLY A 341 23.81 -13.67 7.55
C GLY A 341 22.75 -14.57 8.21
N GLN A 342 21.68 -14.00 8.73
CA GLN A 342 20.60 -14.76 9.36
C GLN A 342 19.74 -15.52 8.34
N LEU A 343 19.40 -14.93 7.21
CA LEU A 343 18.63 -15.57 6.14
C LEU A 343 19.39 -16.78 5.55
N SER A 344 20.71 -16.70 5.40
CA SER A 344 21.53 -17.78 4.84
C SER A 344 21.45 -19.09 5.62
N THR A 345 21.03 -19.04 6.88
CA THR A 345 20.91 -20.23 7.73
C THR A 345 19.60 -21.00 7.54
N SER A 346 18.60 -20.39 6.89
CA SER A 346 17.24 -20.92 6.84
C SER A 346 16.58 -20.91 5.47
N VAL A 347 16.99 -20.00 4.58
CA VAL A 347 16.44 -19.87 3.23
C VAL A 347 17.53 -19.80 2.17
N GLY A 348 17.20 -20.14 0.94
CA GLY A 348 18.11 -19.96 -0.19
C GLY A 348 18.33 -18.48 -0.50
N LEU A 349 19.57 -18.11 -0.76
CA LEU A 349 19.93 -16.78 -1.22
C LEU A 349 20.45 -16.83 -2.67
N ILE A 350 20.35 -15.72 -3.40
CA ILE A 350 21.03 -15.56 -4.68
C ILE A 350 22.55 -15.42 -4.47
N ASN A 351 23.31 -15.53 -5.56
CA ASN A 351 24.71 -15.09 -5.55
C ASN A 351 24.73 -13.57 -5.35
N ASN A 352 25.61 -13.07 -4.47
CA ASN A 352 25.67 -11.66 -4.06
C ASN A 352 24.30 -11.14 -3.56
N PRO A 353 23.82 -11.64 -2.41
CA PRO A 353 22.48 -11.36 -1.92
C PRO A 353 22.31 -9.96 -1.33
N GLN A 354 23.40 -9.24 -1.04
CA GLN A 354 23.36 -7.84 -0.63
C GLN A 354 23.61 -6.94 -1.84
N ARG A 355 22.61 -6.15 -2.21
CA ARG A 355 22.61 -5.27 -3.38
C ARG A 355 22.14 -3.87 -3.02
N SER A 356 22.23 -2.95 -3.98
CA SER A 356 21.75 -1.58 -3.78
C SER A 356 21.23 -0.98 -5.08
N ALA A 357 20.23 -0.09 -4.97
CA ALA A 357 19.74 0.75 -6.05
C ALA A 357 18.89 1.91 -5.51
N SER A 358 18.40 2.80 -6.39
CA SER A 358 17.67 3.99 -6.03
C SER A 358 16.17 3.71 -5.80
N PHE A 359 15.84 2.90 -4.79
CA PHE A 359 14.45 2.63 -4.39
C PHE A 359 13.85 3.83 -3.66
N LYS A 360 12.73 4.35 -4.13
CA LYS A 360 12.04 5.50 -3.49
C LYS A 360 11.57 5.19 -2.07
N VAL A 361 11.06 3.99 -1.84
CA VAL A 361 10.58 3.54 -0.52
C VAL A 361 11.68 3.49 0.55
N LEU A 362 12.95 3.46 0.16
CA LEU A 362 14.10 3.44 1.07
C LEU A 362 14.73 4.83 1.28
N LYS A 363 14.14 5.91 0.78
CA LYS A 363 14.73 7.27 0.81
C LYS A 363 14.43 8.06 2.08
N ALA A 364 13.98 7.42 3.18
CA ALA A 364 13.88 8.09 4.46
C ALA A 364 15.26 8.60 4.90
N PRO A 365 15.44 9.90 5.18
CA PRO A 365 16.75 10.44 5.52
C PRO A 365 17.21 10.02 6.92
N ASP A 366 16.28 9.69 7.80
CA ASP A 366 16.43 9.50 9.25
C ASP A 366 16.01 8.10 9.74
N VAL A 367 15.54 7.21 8.84
CA VAL A 367 15.12 5.84 9.19
C VAL A 367 15.97 4.82 8.45
N PRO A 368 16.80 4.01 9.12
CA PRO A 368 17.48 2.87 8.52
C PRO A 368 16.49 1.96 7.80
N SER A 369 16.76 1.65 6.53
CA SER A 369 15.77 1.00 5.65
C SER A 369 16.40 -0.05 4.75
N VAL A 370 15.71 -1.18 4.57
CA VAL A 370 16.06 -2.23 3.62
C VAL A 370 14.82 -2.70 2.85
N LEU A 371 15.03 -3.18 1.62
CA LEU A 371 14.03 -3.92 0.86
C LEU A 371 14.48 -5.38 0.77
N VAL A 372 13.58 -6.30 1.05
CA VAL A 372 13.84 -7.73 1.04
C VAL A 372 12.99 -8.39 -0.04
N GLU A 373 13.64 -8.86 -1.10
CA GLU A 373 13.04 -9.84 -1.99
C GLU A 373 13.12 -11.21 -1.31
N LEU A 374 11.98 -11.77 -0.94
CA LEU A 374 11.91 -13.08 -0.28
C LEU A 374 12.25 -14.24 -1.22
N GLY A 375 12.12 -14.03 -2.49
CA GLY A 375 12.30 -14.92 -3.62
C GLY A 375 11.62 -14.33 -4.85
N TYR A 376 11.65 -15.04 -5.96
CA TYR A 376 11.13 -14.50 -7.23
C TYR A 376 9.94 -15.32 -7.75
N LEU A 377 8.77 -14.68 -7.90
CA LEU A 377 7.55 -15.31 -8.42
C LEU A 377 7.71 -15.83 -9.87
N SER A 378 8.74 -15.39 -10.59
CA SER A 378 9.14 -15.97 -11.89
C SER A 378 9.78 -17.37 -11.77
N ASN A 379 10.10 -17.84 -10.55
CA ASN A 379 10.67 -19.17 -10.30
C ASN A 379 9.65 -20.04 -9.56
N ALA A 380 9.22 -21.15 -10.17
CA ALA A 380 8.18 -22.03 -9.59
C ALA A 380 8.54 -22.61 -8.20
N LYS A 381 9.85 -22.78 -7.89
CA LYS A 381 10.28 -23.26 -6.57
C LYS A 381 10.17 -22.16 -5.53
N ASP A 382 10.54 -20.93 -5.86
CA ASP A 382 10.39 -19.80 -4.97
C ASP A 382 8.91 -19.47 -4.75
N GLU A 383 8.08 -19.49 -5.81
CA GLU A 383 6.63 -19.31 -5.70
C GLU A 383 6.01 -20.35 -4.74
N ALA A 384 6.38 -21.62 -4.87
CA ALA A 384 5.92 -22.68 -3.96
C ALA A 384 6.39 -22.46 -2.50
N GLN A 385 7.62 -21.98 -2.30
CA GLN A 385 8.16 -21.65 -0.98
C GLN A 385 7.44 -20.47 -0.35
N LEU A 386 7.22 -19.39 -1.09
CA LEU A 386 6.50 -18.20 -0.64
C LEU A 386 5.06 -18.51 -0.17
N LEU A 387 4.43 -19.52 -0.76
CA LEU A 387 3.10 -20.02 -0.37
C LEU A 387 3.14 -20.98 0.82
N SER A 388 4.32 -21.56 1.17
CA SER A 388 4.47 -22.49 2.27
C SER A 388 4.52 -21.77 3.62
N ALA A 389 3.61 -22.10 4.54
CA ALA A 389 3.60 -21.56 5.90
C ALA A 389 4.89 -21.88 6.67
N ASP A 390 5.40 -23.10 6.55
CA ASP A 390 6.64 -23.52 7.22
C ASP A 390 7.86 -22.71 6.74
N TRP A 391 7.93 -22.45 5.43
CA TRP A 391 9.02 -21.66 4.87
C TRP A 391 8.92 -20.19 5.32
N ARG A 392 7.72 -19.59 5.26
CA ARG A 392 7.50 -18.21 5.73
C ARG A 392 7.86 -18.08 7.21
N SER A 393 7.46 -19.06 8.04
CA SER A 393 7.77 -19.05 9.47
C SER A 393 9.28 -19.07 9.74
N LYS A 394 10.04 -19.86 8.99
CA LYS A 394 11.52 -19.91 9.09
C LYS A 394 12.15 -18.61 8.64
N ALA A 395 11.72 -18.06 7.51
CA ALA A 395 12.22 -16.79 6.99
C ALA A 395 11.92 -15.63 7.96
N ALA A 396 10.69 -15.55 8.47
CA ALA A 396 10.29 -14.54 9.45
C ALA A 396 11.09 -14.67 10.77
N GLN A 397 11.39 -15.89 11.21
CA GLN A 397 12.24 -16.13 12.38
C GLN A 397 13.66 -15.61 12.15
N SER A 398 14.23 -15.83 10.97
CA SER A 398 15.57 -15.31 10.63
C SER A 398 15.60 -13.78 10.60
N ILE A 399 14.56 -13.14 10.07
CA ILE A 399 14.45 -11.67 10.10
C ILE A 399 14.31 -11.19 11.56
N THR A 400 13.50 -11.86 12.39
CA THR A 400 13.37 -11.55 13.82
C THR A 400 14.72 -11.63 14.55
N ASN A 401 15.51 -12.66 14.27
CA ASN A 401 16.86 -12.81 14.85
C ASN A 401 17.80 -11.68 14.39
N ALA A 402 17.75 -11.30 13.11
CA ALA A 402 18.54 -10.18 12.60
C ALA A 402 18.18 -8.86 13.27
N ILE A 403 16.89 -8.60 13.47
CA ILE A 403 16.41 -7.40 14.19
C ILE A 403 16.91 -7.40 15.63
N ALA A 404 16.88 -8.54 16.32
CA ALA A 404 17.36 -8.66 17.70
C ALA A 404 18.85 -8.32 17.81
N LEU A 405 19.68 -8.82 16.89
CA LEU A 405 21.11 -8.51 16.84
C LEU A 405 21.36 -7.03 16.57
N PHE A 406 20.65 -6.47 15.60
CA PHE A 406 20.79 -5.08 15.21
C PHE A 406 20.35 -4.12 16.34
N ALA A 407 19.19 -4.37 16.96
CA ALA A 407 18.69 -3.57 18.07
C ALA A 407 19.67 -3.57 19.25
N SER A 408 20.25 -4.72 19.56
CA SER A 408 21.26 -4.86 20.61
C SER A 408 22.55 -4.08 20.30
N ALA A 409 23.01 -4.13 19.05
CA ALA A 409 24.20 -3.39 18.60
C ALA A 409 23.96 -1.87 18.64
N LYS A 410 22.77 -1.40 18.19
CA LYS A 410 22.40 0.02 18.22
C LYS A 410 22.32 0.57 19.66
N ALA A 411 21.75 -0.21 20.59
CA ALA A 411 21.70 0.14 22.01
C ALA A 411 23.10 0.24 22.64
N GLY A 412 24.03 -0.65 22.26
CA GLY A 412 25.41 -0.61 22.76
C GLY A 412 26.24 0.57 22.21
N ALA A 413 25.97 1.01 20.99
CA ALA A 413 26.63 2.18 20.41
C ALA A 413 26.21 3.51 21.07
N GLY A 414 24.97 3.59 21.59
CA GLY A 414 24.45 4.79 22.28
C GLY A 414 24.94 4.97 23.72
N THR A 415 25.59 3.97 24.35
CA THR A 415 26.08 4.01 25.74
C THR A 415 27.59 4.26 25.85
N GLY A 416 28.31 4.44 24.73
CA GLY A 416 29.76 4.58 24.66
C GLY A 416 30.25 5.97 24.20
N GLY A 417 29.40 7.02 24.28
CA GLY A 417 29.74 8.39 23.94
C GLY A 417 29.85 9.29 25.16
#